data_4276858f2dd9da1e5cce19ade2c663dd
#
_entry.id   4276858f2dd9da1e5cce19ade2c663dd
#
_cell.length_a   1.000
_cell.length_b   1.000
_cell.length_c   1.000
_cell.angle_alpha   90.00
_cell.angle_beta   90.00
_cell.angle_gamma   90.00
#
_symmetry.space_group_name_H-M   'P 1'
#
loop_
_entity.id
_entity.type
_entity.pdbx_description
1 polymer ?
#
loop_
_entity_poly.entity_id
_entity_poly.type
_entity_poly.pdbx_seq_one_letter_code
_entity_poly.pdbx_strand_id
1 'polypeptide(L)'
;MVRDPNKLPLSIRNNERINLLACDIRDCKKFKKELREINYLIHTATAWGDPKRAYEVNVAAFEELLRLLKKSILEKIIYFSTASILNEETELMRESLIYGTEYIQTKYQCYENLRKSSFAKKTCVVFPT
;
A
#
# COMPACT_ATOMS: atom_id res chain seq x y z
N MET A 1 -8.36 4.58 6.35
CA MET A 1 -7.33 4.64 7.40
C MET A 1 -6.39 5.78 7.08
N VAL A 2 -6.06 6.63 8.02
CA VAL A 2 -5.24 7.83 7.82
C VAL A 2 -4.40 8.10 9.08
N ARG A 3 -3.13 8.50 8.90
CA ARG A 3 -2.23 8.74 10.04
C ARG A 3 -2.61 9.97 10.86
N ASP A 4 -3.01 11.04 10.19
CA ASP A 4 -3.43 12.30 10.82
C ASP A 4 -4.73 12.81 10.17
N PRO A 5 -5.89 12.57 10.80
CA PRO A 5 -7.19 13.04 10.28
C PRO A 5 -7.28 14.56 10.11
N ASN A 6 -6.50 15.34 10.88
CA ASN A 6 -6.56 16.81 10.81
C ASN A 6 -6.02 17.37 9.49
N LYS A 7 -5.23 16.59 8.76
CA LYS A 7 -4.73 16.94 7.43
C LYS A 7 -5.77 16.74 6.31
N LEU A 8 -6.90 16.13 6.61
CA LEU A 8 -7.98 15.95 5.64
C LEU A 8 -8.88 17.21 5.58
N PRO A 9 -9.40 17.55 4.39
CA PRO A 9 -10.42 18.58 4.25
C PRO A 9 -11.63 18.32 5.16
N LEU A 10 -12.28 19.39 5.63
CA LEU A 10 -13.47 19.29 6.45
C LEU A 10 -14.61 18.52 5.77
N SER A 11 -14.75 18.65 4.46
CA SER A 11 -15.73 17.91 3.67
C SER A 11 -15.55 16.39 3.74
N ILE A 12 -14.32 15.92 3.95
CA ILE A 12 -14.02 14.50 4.15
C ILE A 12 -14.24 14.10 5.61
N ARG A 13 -13.76 14.94 6.55
CA ARG A 13 -13.87 14.63 7.99
C ARG A 13 -15.30 14.58 8.49
N ASN A 14 -16.17 15.42 7.96
CA ASN A 14 -17.56 15.56 8.38
C ASN A 14 -18.54 14.75 7.50
N ASN A 15 -18.03 13.92 6.61
CA ASN A 15 -18.88 13.11 5.74
C ASN A 15 -19.33 11.84 6.48
N GLU A 16 -20.61 11.70 6.72
CA GLU A 16 -21.22 10.56 7.44
C GLU A 16 -21.00 9.20 6.75
N ARG A 17 -20.68 9.21 5.44
CA ARG A 17 -20.37 7.98 4.69
C ARG A 17 -18.92 7.52 4.86
N ILE A 18 -18.10 8.30 5.58
CA ILE A 18 -16.67 8.04 5.75
C ILE A 18 -16.37 7.71 7.20
N ASN A 19 -15.99 6.48 7.48
CA ASN A 19 -15.47 6.09 8.79
C ASN A 19 -13.95 6.31 8.82
N LEU A 20 -13.50 7.33 9.57
CA LEU A 20 -12.08 7.68 9.70
C LEU A 20 -11.40 6.86 10.79
N LEU A 21 -10.49 5.99 10.42
CA LEU A 21 -9.64 5.25 11.35
C LEU A 21 -8.27 5.94 11.44
N ALA A 22 -8.01 6.62 12.55
CA ALA A 22 -6.71 7.28 12.80
C ALA A 22 -5.66 6.22 13.17
N CYS A 23 -4.71 5.95 12.28
CA CYS A 23 -3.73 4.89 12.46
C CYS A 23 -2.50 5.10 11.56
N ASP A 24 -1.31 4.88 12.12
CA ASP A 24 -0.14 4.57 11.30
C ASP A 24 -0.31 3.16 10.72
N ILE A 25 0.00 2.96 9.45
CA ILE A 25 -0.19 1.65 8.80
C ILE A 25 0.60 0.53 9.47
N ARG A 26 1.70 0.85 10.15
CA ARG A 26 2.50 -0.11 10.94
C ARG A 26 1.72 -0.72 12.11
N ASP A 27 0.66 -0.05 12.53
CA ASP A 27 -0.25 -0.45 13.60
C ASP A 27 -1.60 -1.00 13.09
N CYS A 28 -1.72 -1.36 11.82
CA CYS A 28 -2.97 -1.79 11.17
C CYS A 28 -3.68 -2.96 11.88
N LYS A 29 -2.94 -3.74 12.68
CA LYS A 29 -3.51 -4.80 13.54
C LYS A 29 -4.62 -4.33 14.48
N LYS A 30 -4.59 -3.06 14.89
CA LYS A 30 -5.60 -2.46 15.77
C LYS A 30 -7.00 -2.47 15.14
N PHE A 31 -7.07 -2.50 13.81
CA PHE A 31 -8.30 -2.46 13.03
C PHE A 31 -8.61 -3.79 12.32
N LYS A 32 -8.21 -4.90 12.93
CA LYS A 32 -8.39 -6.24 12.36
C LYS A 32 -9.85 -6.61 12.09
N LYS A 33 -10.80 -6.08 12.86
CA LYS A 33 -12.24 -6.30 12.66
C LYS A 33 -12.68 -5.61 11.37
N GLU A 34 -12.43 -4.31 11.26
CA GLU A 34 -12.80 -3.48 10.13
C GLU A 34 -12.17 -3.99 8.83
N LEU A 35 -10.90 -4.39 8.89
CA LEU A 35 -10.18 -4.95 7.75
C LEU A 35 -10.77 -6.27 7.22
N ARG A 36 -11.50 -7.02 8.05
CA ARG A 36 -12.17 -8.26 7.61
C ARG A 36 -13.45 -8.02 6.82
N GLU A 37 -14.04 -6.85 6.97
CA GLU A 37 -15.34 -6.50 6.39
C GLU A 37 -15.22 -5.67 5.11
N ILE A 38 -13.99 -5.32 4.68
CA ILE A 38 -13.81 -4.54 3.46
C ILE A 38 -13.85 -5.42 2.20
N ASN A 39 -14.51 -4.90 1.15
CA ASN A 39 -14.54 -5.51 -0.18
C ASN A 39 -13.42 -4.99 -1.07
N TYR A 40 -13.02 -3.73 -0.91
CA TYR A 40 -12.04 -3.05 -1.76
C TYR A 40 -10.97 -2.39 -0.93
N LEU A 41 -9.70 -2.53 -1.35
CA LEU A 41 -8.58 -1.82 -0.77
C LEU A 41 -7.97 -0.89 -1.81
N ILE A 42 -7.87 0.41 -1.50
CA ILE A 42 -7.02 1.36 -2.24
C ILE A 42 -5.83 1.69 -1.35
N HIS A 43 -4.63 1.23 -1.74
CA HIS A 43 -3.41 1.40 -0.95
C HIS A 43 -2.53 2.49 -1.53
N THR A 44 -2.45 3.62 -0.83
CA THR A 44 -1.64 4.79 -1.19
C THR A 44 -0.60 5.16 -0.14
N ALA A 45 -0.57 4.44 1.00
CA ALA A 45 0.39 4.73 2.07
C ALA A 45 1.82 4.50 1.57
N THR A 46 2.68 5.47 1.83
CA THR A 46 4.08 5.42 1.42
C THR A 46 4.96 6.26 2.33
N ALA A 47 6.25 5.93 2.42
CA ALA A 47 7.30 6.71 3.08
C ALA A 47 8.55 6.74 2.21
N TRP A 48 9.33 7.79 2.35
CA TRP A 48 10.63 8.03 1.68
C TRP A 48 11.53 8.87 2.58
N GLY A 49 12.80 9.05 2.18
CA GLY A 49 13.80 9.89 2.84
C GLY A 49 14.58 9.22 3.97
N ASP A 50 14.11 8.07 4.45
CA ASP A 50 14.83 7.24 5.44
C ASP A 50 14.64 5.77 5.08
N PRO A 51 15.73 5.02 4.80
CA PRO A 51 15.64 3.64 4.32
C PRO A 51 14.92 2.69 5.27
N LYS A 52 15.15 2.82 6.58
CA LYS A 52 14.51 1.97 7.60
C LYS A 52 13.01 2.22 7.63
N ARG A 53 12.63 3.49 7.69
CA ARG A 53 11.22 3.88 7.69
C ARG A 53 10.51 3.53 6.39
N ALA A 54 11.17 3.72 5.25
CA ALA A 54 10.63 3.32 3.96
C ALA A 54 10.33 1.83 3.93
N TYR A 55 11.25 0.98 4.39
CA TYR A 55 11.03 -0.45 4.50
C TYR A 55 9.88 -0.80 5.46
N GLU A 56 9.88 -0.21 6.67
CA GLU A 56 8.84 -0.48 7.68
C GLU A 56 7.44 -0.14 7.18
N VAL A 57 7.27 1.00 6.50
CA VAL A 57 5.97 1.49 6.02
C VAL A 57 5.57 0.85 4.70
N ASN A 58 6.47 0.85 3.72
CA ASN A 58 6.14 0.43 2.36
C ASN A 58 6.10 -1.10 2.24
N VAL A 59 7.01 -1.82 2.90
CA VAL A 59 7.13 -3.29 2.76
C VAL A 59 6.49 -4.00 3.94
N ALA A 60 7.06 -3.89 5.14
CA ALA A 60 6.66 -4.70 6.28
C ALA A 60 5.20 -4.46 6.70
N ALA A 61 4.78 -3.18 6.77
CA ALA A 61 3.39 -2.85 7.12
C ALA A 61 2.39 -3.29 6.03
N PHE A 62 2.77 -3.21 4.77
CA PHE A 62 1.92 -3.67 3.67
C PHE A 62 1.79 -5.21 3.66
N GLU A 63 2.87 -5.95 3.89
CA GLU A 63 2.82 -7.41 4.05
C GLU A 63 1.91 -7.83 5.21
N GLU A 64 2.02 -7.13 6.34
CA GLU A 64 1.15 -7.38 7.50
C GLU A 64 -0.31 -7.07 7.17
N LEU A 65 -0.59 -5.98 6.46
CA LEU A 65 -1.93 -5.65 5.98
C LEU A 65 -2.48 -6.78 5.09
N LEU A 66 -1.71 -7.24 4.10
CA LEU A 66 -2.10 -8.36 3.24
C LEU A 66 -2.35 -9.63 4.05
N ARG A 67 -1.53 -9.91 5.07
CA ARG A 67 -1.73 -11.05 5.97
C ARG A 67 -3.06 -10.99 6.72
N LEU A 68 -3.45 -9.82 7.22
CA LEU A 68 -4.73 -9.60 7.89
C LEU A 68 -5.91 -9.78 6.92
N LEU A 69 -5.75 -9.33 5.68
CA LEU A 69 -6.78 -9.40 4.64
C LEU A 69 -7.02 -10.81 4.08
N LYS A 70 -6.15 -11.80 4.34
CA LYS A 70 -6.39 -13.19 3.93
C LYS A 70 -7.69 -13.79 4.46
N LYS A 71 -8.20 -13.24 5.56
CA LYS A 71 -9.47 -13.69 6.20
C LYS A 71 -10.63 -12.71 5.98
N SER A 72 -10.48 -11.77 5.04
CA SER A 72 -11.51 -10.79 4.70
C SER A 72 -12.34 -11.26 3.49
N ILE A 73 -13.44 -10.53 3.24
CA ILE A 73 -14.28 -10.68 2.05
C ILE A 73 -13.74 -9.88 0.85
N LEU A 74 -12.45 -9.55 0.85
CA LEU A 74 -11.81 -8.68 -0.11
C LEU A 74 -11.94 -9.20 -1.56
N GLU A 75 -12.47 -8.36 -2.43
CA GLU A 75 -12.69 -8.63 -3.84
C GLU A 75 -11.56 -8.08 -4.71
N LYS A 76 -11.09 -6.85 -4.42
CA LYS A 76 -10.06 -6.17 -5.22
C LYS A 76 -9.14 -5.28 -4.41
N ILE A 77 -7.88 -5.21 -4.87
CA ILE A 77 -6.86 -4.26 -4.40
C ILE A 77 -6.50 -3.33 -5.55
N ILE A 78 -6.42 -2.02 -5.27
CA ILE A 78 -5.76 -1.02 -6.11
C ILE A 78 -4.50 -0.59 -5.37
N TYR A 79 -3.33 -0.92 -5.93
CA TYR A 79 -2.03 -0.60 -5.35
C TYR A 79 -1.32 0.46 -6.18
N PHE A 80 -0.91 1.55 -5.55
CA PHE A 80 -0.14 2.61 -6.20
C PHE A 80 1.36 2.32 -6.07
N SER A 81 1.97 1.96 -7.18
CA SER A 81 3.41 1.76 -7.33
C SER A 81 4.10 3.03 -7.86
N THR A 82 5.07 2.92 -8.73
CA THR A 82 5.73 4.01 -9.47
C THR A 82 6.21 3.48 -10.81
N ALA A 83 6.14 4.29 -11.86
CA ALA A 83 6.69 3.93 -13.16
C ALA A 83 8.22 3.74 -13.13
N SER A 84 8.91 4.32 -12.14
CA SER A 84 10.38 4.21 -11.98
C SER A 84 10.90 2.78 -11.75
N ILE A 85 10.03 1.80 -11.56
CA ILE A 85 10.43 0.38 -11.49
C ILE A 85 10.28 -0.37 -12.81
N LEU A 86 9.83 0.31 -13.88
CA LEU A 86 9.59 -0.27 -15.18
C LEU A 86 10.59 0.27 -16.23
N ASN A 87 10.95 -0.56 -17.20
CA ASN A 87 11.66 -0.13 -18.40
C ASN A 87 10.68 0.45 -19.45
N GLU A 88 11.19 0.82 -20.62
CA GLU A 88 10.41 1.39 -21.73
C GLU A 88 9.35 0.42 -22.27
N GLU A 89 9.59 -0.88 -22.18
CA GLU A 89 8.67 -1.96 -22.57
C GLU A 89 7.64 -2.28 -21.46
N THR A 90 7.59 -1.49 -20.38
CA THR A 90 6.73 -1.70 -19.21
C THR A 90 7.02 -2.97 -18.42
N GLU A 91 8.21 -3.52 -18.57
CA GLU A 91 8.68 -4.65 -17.79
C GLU A 91 9.42 -4.21 -16.53
N LEU A 92 9.45 -5.09 -15.54
CA LEU A 92 10.08 -4.83 -14.25
C LEU A 92 11.62 -4.75 -14.39
N MET A 93 12.18 -3.61 -14.09
CA MET A 93 13.60 -3.30 -14.24
C MET A 93 14.38 -3.63 -12.96
N ARG A 94 15.22 -4.67 -13.01
CA ARG A 94 16.02 -5.12 -11.84
C ARG A 94 16.99 -4.06 -11.31
N GLU A 95 17.46 -3.19 -12.17
CA GLU A 95 18.32 -2.05 -11.85
C GLU A 95 17.67 -1.12 -10.85
N SER A 96 16.35 -1.02 -10.85
CA SER A 96 15.57 -0.24 -9.86
C SER A 96 15.78 -0.72 -8.42
N LEU A 97 16.01 -2.03 -8.24
CA LEU A 97 16.29 -2.60 -6.92
C LEU A 97 17.72 -2.30 -6.45
N ILE A 98 18.67 -2.15 -7.38
CA ILE A 98 20.10 -2.00 -7.08
C ILE A 98 20.47 -0.52 -6.95
N TYR A 99 20.03 0.30 -7.91
CA TYR A 99 20.44 1.71 -8.07
C TYR A 99 19.34 2.72 -7.73
N GLY A 100 18.09 2.26 -7.50
CA GLY A 100 17.00 3.13 -7.13
C GLY A 100 17.17 3.72 -5.73
N THR A 101 16.44 4.81 -5.45
CA THR A 101 16.29 5.31 -4.08
C THR A 101 15.58 4.27 -3.21
N GLU A 102 15.65 4.42 -1.88
CA GLU A 102 14.93 3.56 -0.94
C GLU A 102 13.42 3.46 -1.26
N TYR A 103 12.84 4.54 -1.77
CA TYR A 103 11.45 4.56 -2.24
C TYR A 103 11.25 3.61 -3.43
N ILE A 104 12.08 3.72 -4.46
CA ILE A 104 12.01 2.90 -5.67
C ILE A 104 12.25 1.43 -5.32
N GLN A 105 13.28 1.14 -4.53
CA GLN A 105 13.62 -0.21 -4.09
C GLN A 105 12.46 -0.87 -3.33
N THR A 106 11.85 -0.14 -2.39
CA THR A 106 10.71 -0.66 -1.61
C THR A 106 9.46 -0.85 -2.48
N LYS A 107 9.20 0.03 -3.46
CA LYS A 107 8.10 -0.15 -4.41
C LYS A 107 8.31 -1.37 -5.32
N TYR A 108 9.54 -1.59 -5.79
CA TYR A 108 9.91 -2.80 -6.52
C TYR A 108 9.62 -4.06 -5.70
N GLN A 109 10.09 -4.11 -4.46
CA GLN A 109 9.90 -5.25 -3.57
C GLN A 109 8.41 -5.51 -3.28
N CYS A 110 7.63 -4.47 -3.01
CA CYS A 110 6.18 -4.60 -2.81
C CYS A 110 5.47 -5.17 -4.03
N TYR A 111 5.83 -4.68 -5.22
CA TYR A 111 5.25 -5.18 -6.47
C TYR A 111 5.56 -6.66 -6.68
N GLU A 112 6.82 -7.08 -6.48
CA GLU A 112 7.22 -8.48 -6.56
C GLU A 112 6.48 -9.37 -5.53
N ASN A 113 6.40 -8.92 -4.28
CA ASN A 113 5.68 -9.67 -3.23
C ASN A 113 4.18 -9.79 -3.57
N LEU A 114 3.59 -8.72 -4.09
CA LEU A 114 2.18 -8.71 -4.46
C LEU A 114 1.88 -9.67 -5.63
N ARG A 115 2.73 -9.69 -6.66
CA ARG A 115 2.63 -10.63 -7.78
C ARG A 115 2.69 -12.10 -7.35
N LYS A 116 3.47 -12.41 -6.32
CA LYS A 116 3.66 -13.76 -5.77
C LYS A 116 2.60 -14.12 -4.71
N SER A 117 1.79 -13.17 -4.29
CA SER A 117 0.79 -13.36 -3.26
C SER A 117 -0.50 -14.02 -3.78
N SER A 118 -1.32 -14.53 -2.86
CA SER A 118 -2.67 -15.00 -3.17
C SER A 118 -3.61 -13.90 -3.70
N PHE A 119 -3.21 -12.64 -3.60
CA PHE A 119 -3.97 -11.49 -4.08
C PHE A 119 -3.61 -11.05 -5.50
N ALA A 120 -2.63 -11.66 -6.16
CA ALA A 120 -2.17 -11.27 -7.49
C ALA A 120 -3.33 -11.08 -8.50
N LYS A 121 -4.23 -12.06 -8.58
CA LYS A 121 -5.40 -12.03 -9.48
C LYS A 121 -6.47 -11.00 -9.10
N LYS A 122 -6.44 -10.51 -7.86
CA LYS A 122 -7.38 -9.51 -7.33
C LYS A 122 -6.80 -8.09 -7.35
N THR A 123 -5.56 -7.91 -7.83
CA THR A 123 -4.85 -6.64 -7.74
C THR A 123 -4.76 -5.95 -9.10
N CYS A 124 -5.12 -4.67 -9.10
CA CYS A 124 -4.78 -3.70 -10.13
C CYS A 124 -3.63 -2.83 -9.60
N VAL A 125 -2.52 -2.77 -10.33
CA VAL A 125 -1.39 -1.91 -9.98
C VAL A 125 -1.40 -0.67 -10.86
N VAL A 126 -1.34 0.50 -10.23
CA VAL A 126 -1.24 1.79 -10.89
C VAL A 126 0.21 2.27 -10.78
N PHE A 127 0.77 2.70 -11.90
CA PHE A 127 2.14 3.22 -12.01
C PHE A 127 2.09 4.71 -12.38
N PRO A 128 1.96 5.61 -11.39
CA PRO A 128 2.05 7.05 -11.65
C PRO A 128 3.44 7.42 -12.17
N THR A 129 3.48 8.35 -13.12
CA THR A 129 4.70 8.96 -13.68
C THR A 129 5.08 10.18 -12.87
#